data_07a19af6c26418ec1754f52b42ac2511
#
_entry.id   07a19af6c26418ec1754f52b42ac2511
#
_cell.length_a   1.000
_cell.length_b   1.000
_cell.length_c   1.000
_cell.angle_alpha   90.00
_cell.angle_beta   90.00
_cell.angle_gamma   90.00
#
_symmetry.space_group_name_H-M   'P 1'
#
loop_
_entity.id
_entity.type
_entity.pdbx_description
1 polymer ?
#
loop_
_entity_poly.entity_id
_entity_poly.type
_entity_poly.pdbx_seq_one_letter_code
_entity_poly.pdbx_strand_id
1 'polypeptide(L)'
;MKYNGYTLTAKDVLKLFAALSFMGILTFVVMKAAFTPIPSITTEQFATILNEEGYPAYDSIAEWTTESPGWSYKECTSYKDSSLRFDFVVFDSGTIAANKFSGIASYLTSIPHGDDYVEGVNGRESRANFNFWTLEANGMYYHLMRIDNTLFYAISTVDRESEVLKMASKLGYVGD
;
A
#
# COMPACT_ATOMS: atom_id res chain seq x y z
N MET A 1 -46.12 22.06 -11.62
CA MET A 1 -45.05 22.92 -12.14
C MET A 1 -44.91 22.68 -13.63
N LYS A 2 -45.08 23.68 -14.52
CA LYS A 2 -44.93 23.52 -15.98
C LYS A 2 -43.57 24.06 -16.39
N TYR A 3 -42.75 23.21 -17.02
CA TYR A 3 -41.48 23.63 -17.61
C TYR A 3 -41.47 23.21 -19.08
N ASN A 4 -41.31 24.16 -20.00
CA ASN A 4 -41.27 23.96 -21.46
C ASN A 4 -42.46 23.14 -22.04
N GLY A 5 -43.67 23.30 -21.52
CA GLY A 5 -44.85 22.62 -22.05
C GLY A 5 -45.12 21.20 -21.55
N TYR A 6 -44.18 20.62 -20.76
CA TYR A 6 -44.35 19.31 -20.16
C TYR A 6 -45.02 19.40 -18.78
N THR A 7 -46.04 18.59 -18.55
CA THR A 7 -46.69 18.46 -17.24
C THR A 7 -46.10 17.24 -16.55
N LEU A 8 -45.28 17.44 -15.49
CA LEU A 8 -44.79 16.36 -14.65
C LEU A 8 -45.94 15.63 -13.98
N THR A 9 -46.09 14.35 -14.24
CA THR A 9 -47.07 13.50 -13.57
C THR A 9 -46.50 13.03 -12.20
N ALA A 10 -47.40 12.60 -11.30
CA ALA A 10 -46.96 12.01 -10.02
C ALA A 10 -46.05 10.80 -10.22
N LYS A 11 -46.21 10.04 -11.31
CA LYS A 11 -45.33 8.91 -11.67
C LYS A 11 -43.95 9.38 -12.08
N ASP A 12 -43.82 10.52 -12.75
CA ASP A 12 -42.48 11.04 -13.15
C ASP A 12 -41.70 11.58 -11.95
N VAL A 13 -42.42 12.22 -11.02
CA VAL A 13 -41.86 12.66 -9.74
C VAL A 13 -41.38 11.46 -8.93
N LEU A 14 -42.17 10.39 -8.85
CA LEU A 14 -41.76 9.16 -8.12
C LEU A 14 -40.55 8.48 -8.75
N LYS A 15 -40.46 8.40 -10.09
CA LYS A 15 -39.30 7.88 -10.80
C LYS A 15 -38.05 8.72 -10.55
N LEU A 16 -38.17 10.05 -10.54
CA LEU A 16 -37.07 10.95 -10.26
C LEU A 16 -36.54 10.75 -8.81
N PHE A 17 -37.45 10.64 -7.83
CA PHE A 17 -37.09 10.34 -6.45
C PHE A 17 -36.41 8.98 -6.32
N ALA A 18 -36.92 7.94 -6.98
CA ALA A 18 -36.30 6.62 -6.98
C ALA A 18 -34.87 6.65 -7.57
N ALA A 19 -34.70 7.34 -8.71
CA ALA A 19 -33.36 7.48 -9.35
C ALA A 19 -32.37 8.26 -8.48
N LEU A 20 -32.81 9.36 -7.85
CA LEU A 20 -31.96 10.14 -6.94
C LEU A 20 -31.58 9.35 -5.68
N SER A 21 -32.54 8.59 -5.11
CA SER A 21 -32.28 7.72 -3.97
C SER A 21 -31.27 6.60 -4.31
N PHE A 22 -31.44 5.97 -5.48
CA PHE A 22 -30.51 4.94 -5.96
C PHE A 22 -29.10 5.50 -6.17
N MET A 23 -29.00 6.68 -6.83
CA MET A 23 -27.71 7.36 -6.99
C MET A 23 -27.07 7.72 -5.64
N GLY A 24 -27.87 8.21 -4.67
CA GLY A 24 -27.38 8.53 -3.33
C GLY A 24 -26.82 7.29 -2.59
N ILE A 25 -27.54 6.15 -2.68
CA ILE A 25 -27.10 4.88 -2.10
C ILE A 25 -25.81 4.39 -2.78
N LEU A 26 -25.78 4.41 -4.12
CA LEU A 26 -24.61 3.99 -4.89
C LEU A 26 -23.38 4.84 -4.53
N THR A 27 -23.55 6.16 -4.50
CA THR A 27 -22.48 7.09 -4.09
C THR A 27 -21.99 6.79 -2.67
N PHE A 28 -22.92 6.56 -1.73
CA PHE A 28 -22.56 6.24 -0.34
C PHE A 28 -21.81 4.91 -0.24
N VAL A 29 -22.22 3.86 -0.97
CA VAL A 29 -21.54 2.57 -0.98
C VAL A 29 -20.12 2.70 -1.56
N VAL A 30 -19.98 3.41 -2.67
CA VAL A 30 -18.66 3.66 -3.29
C VAL A 30 -17.77 4.49 -2.38
N MET A 31 -18.29 5.56 -1.77
CA MET A 31 -17.54 6.35 -0.80
C MET A 31 -17.14 5.52 0.41
N LYS A 32 -18.04 4.70 0.98
CA LYS A 32 -17.71 3.84 2.11
C LYS A 32 -16.62 2.85 1.75
N ALA A 33 -16.67 2.19 0.60
CA ALA A 33 -15.63 1.28 0.14
C ALA A 33 -14.29 2.01 -0.07
N ALA A 34 -14.30 3.20 -0.70
CA ALA A 34 -13.10 3.99 -0.95
C ALA A 34 -12.45 4.57 0.32
N PHE A 35 -13.24 4.81 1.39
CA PHE A 35 -12.77 5.40 2.64
C PHE A 35 -12.72 4.41 3.82
N THR A 36 -12.96 3.10 3.59
CA THR A 36 -12.73 2.10 4.64
C THR A 36 -11.22 1.93 4.83
N PRO A 37 -10.67 2.24 6.02
CA PRO A 37 -9.24 2.04 6.26
C PRO A 37 -8.87 0.57 6.10
N ILE A 38 -7.73 0.32 5.46
CA ILE A 38 -7.12 -1.02 5.42
C ILE A 38 -6.48 -1.23 6.80
N PRO A 39 -6.76 -2.34 7.52
CA PRO A 39 -6.11 -2.60 8.80
C PRO A 39 -4.64 -2.95 8.60
N SER A 40 -3.75 -2.36 9.40
CA SER A 40 -2.36 -2.78 9.50
C SER A 40 -2.22 -4.03 10.37
N ILE A 41 -1.22 -4.85 10.10
CA ILE A 41 -0.82 -5.97 10.96
C ILE A 41 0.18 -5.51 12.02
N THR A 42 0.48 -6.37 13.01
CA THR A 42 1.54 -6.15 14.00
C THR A 42 2.86 -6.79 13.58
N THR A 43 3.97 -6.42 14.23
CA THR A 43 5.29 -7.03 14.03
C THR A 43 5.29 -8.53 14.37
N GLU A 44 4.54 -8.95 15.41
CA GLU A 44 4.40 -10.36 15.76
C GLU A 44 3.65 -11.16 14.68
N GLN A 45 2.59 -10.58 14.10
CA GLN A 45 1.87 -11.21 12.99
C GLN A 45 2.78 -11.33 11.76
N PHE A 46 3.54 -10.28 11.44
CA PHE A 46 4.51 -10.31 10.35
C PHE A 46 5.59 -11.39 10.59
N ALA A 47 6.20 -11.42 11.78
CA ALA A 47 7.20 -12.44 12.13
C ALA A 47 6.65 -13.87 12.04
N THR A 48 5.40 -14.08 12.48
CA THR A 48 4.73 -15.37 12.39
C THR A 48 4.58 -15.80 10.93
N ILE A 49 4.06 -14.93 10.06
CA ILE A 49 3.87 -15.22 8.63
C ILE A 49 5.22 -15.48 7.93
N LEU A 50 6.26 -14.69 8.22
CA LEU A 50 7.60 -14.94 7.70
C LEU A 50 8.11 -16.34 8.07
N ASN A 51 8.04 -16.70 9.36
CA ASN A 51 8.53 -18.00 9.85
C ASN A 51 7.73 -19.18 9.25
N GLU A 52 6.41 -19.05 9.09
CA GLU A 52 5.56 -20.06 8.45
C GLU A 52 5.92 -20.26 6.97
N GLU A 53 6.37 -19.22 6.29
CA GLU A 53 6.84 -19.28 4.91
C GLU A 53 8.30 -19.71 4.77
N GLY A 54 9.00 -20.00 5.89
CA GLY A 54 10.38 -20.47 5.89
C GLY A 54 11.42 -19.34 5.87
N TYR A 55 11.01 -18.11 6.16
CA TYR A 55 11.87 -16.93 6.27
C TYR A 55 12.12 -16.60 7.75
N PRO A 56 13.24 -16.98 8.38
CA PRO A 56 13.48 -16.72 9.80
C PRO A 56 13.53 -15.22 10.09
N ALA A 57 12.52 -14.74 10.82
CA ALA A 57 12.39 -13.35 11.20
C ALA A 57 13.35 -12.94 12.31
N TYR A 58 13.87 -11.72 12.26
CA TYR A 58 14.71 -11.13 13.30
C TYR A 58 14.39 -9.64 13.56
N ASP A 59 14.74 -9.15 14.76
CA ASP A 59 14.64 -7.74 15.09
C ASP A 59 15.73 -6.95 14.35
N SER A 60 15.32 -5.99 13.53
CA SER A 60 16.20 -5.20 12.67
C SER A 60 16.25 -3.70 13.03
N ILE A 61 15.75 -3.30 14.20
CA ILE A 61 15.67 -1.89 14.59
C ILE A 61 17.04 -1.20 14.56
N ALA A 62 18.10 -1.91 14.93
CA ALA A 62 19.47 -1.39 14.93
C ALA A 62 19.98 -1.14 13.50
N GLU A 63 19.63 -2.01 12.54
CA GLU A 63 19.95 -1.85 11.11
C GLU A 63 19.25 -0.62 10.56
N TRP A 64 17.94 -0.51 10.74
CA TRP A 64 17.15 0.61 10.26
C TRP A 64 17.61 1.95 10.86
N THR A 65 17.98 1.97 12.14
CA THR A 65 18.51 3.17 12.80
C THR A 65 19.85 3.59 12.19
N THR A 66 20.68 2.64 11.79
CA THR A 66 21.99 2.90 11.17
C THR A 66 21.86 3.30 9.70
N GLU A 67 21.03 2.58 8.90
CA GLU A 67 20.83 2.83 7.48
C GLU A 67 20.07 4.14 7.21
N SER A 68 19.22 4.57 8.16
CA SER A 68 18.38 5.76 8.03
C SER A 68 18.32 6.54 9.33
N PRO A 69 19.40 7.19 9.74
CA PRO A 69 19.48 7.95 10.99
C PRO A 69 18.50 9.14 10.98
N GLY A 70 18.02 9.50 12.16
CA GLY A 70 17.12 10.66 12.34
C GLY A 70 15.62 10.36 12.17
N TRP A 71 15.25 9.08 11.97
CA TRP A 71 13.86 8.64 11.99
C TRP A 71 13.54 7.92 13.31
N SER A 72 12.30 8.09 13.80
CA SER A 72 11.82 7.41 15.00
C SER A 72 11.14 6.09 14.61
N TYR A 73 11.76 4.98 14.97
CA TYR A 73 11.25 3.62 14.76
C TYR A 73 10.79 3.04 16.09
N LYS A 74 9.57 2.49 16.13
CA LYS A 74 9.07 1.75 17.30
C LYS A 74 9.53 0.31 17.29
N GLU A 75 9.32 -0.35 16.16
CA GLU A 75 9.56 -1.77 15.96
C GLU A 75 10.00 -1.99 14.53
N CYS A 76 10.95 -2.88 14.32
CA CYS A 76 11.40 -3.30 13.00
C CYS A 76 11.65 -4.80 13.01
N THR A 77 11.01 -5.53 12.11
CA THR A 77 11.20 -6.97 11.93
C THR A 77 11.55 -7.25 10.49
N SER A 78 12.57 -8.07 10.26
CA SER A 78 13.07 -8.33 8.92
C SER A 78 13.40 -9.79 8.68
N TYR A 79 13.49 -10.14 7.41
CA TYR A 79 14.23 -11.27 6.85
C TYR A 79 15.15 -10.77 5.76
N LYS A 80 16.35 -11.36 5.62
CA LYS A 80 17.30 -11.01 4.57
C LYS A 80 18.18 -12.19 4.18
N ASP A 81 18.32 -12.41 2.89
CA ASP A 81 19.35 -13.25 2.28
C ASP A 81 20.14 -12.48 1.20
N SER A 82 20.86 -13.17 0.33
CA SER A 82 21.67 -12.53 -0.73
C SER A 82 20.85 -11.90 -1.86
N SER A 83 19.57 -12.24 -2.02
CA SER A 83 18.73 -11.89 -3.18
C SER A 83 17.30 -11.49 -2.82
N LEU A 84 16.93 -11.53 -1.52
CA LEU A 84 15.62 -11.19 -1.03
C LEU A 84 15.73 -10.53 0.35
N ARG A 85 15.01 -9.44 0.54
CA ARG A 85 14.82 -8.78 1.83
C ARG A 85 13.34 -8.46 2.02
N PHE A 86 12.83 -8.73 3.21
CA PHE A 86 11.53 -8.28 3.70
C PHE A 86 11.74 -7.47 4.96
N ASP A 87 11.19 -6.27 5.00
CA ASP A 87 11.19 -5.41 6.17
C ASP A 87 9.76 -5.01 6.54
N PHE A 88 9.46 -5.05 7.82
CA PHE A 88 8.23 -4.49 8.37
C PHE A 88 8.60 -3.52 9.50
N VAL A 89 8.19 -2.27 9.33
CA VAL A 89 8.60 -1.16 10.19
C VAL A 89 7.37 -0.47 10.76
N VAL A 90 7.36 -0.27 12.06
CA VAL A 90 6.33 0.50 12.78
C VAL A 90 6.92 1.84 13.22
N PHE A 91 6.24 2.92 12.89
CA PHE A 91 6.62 4.28 13.24
C PHE A 91 5.73 4.85 14.34
N ASP A 92 6.14 5.97 14.95
CA ASP A 92 5.36 6.65 15.98
C ASP A 92 4.04 7.23 15.44
N SER A 93 3.97 7.53 14.14
CA SER A 93 2.74 8.05 13.51
C SER A 93 2.64 7.72 12.02
N GLY A 94 1.41 7.75 11.49
CA GLY A 94 1.14 7.59 10.06
C GLY A 94 1.77 8.69 9.20
N THR A 95 1.95 9.90 9.76
CA THR A 95 2.64 10.99 9.04
C THR A 95 4.12 10.68 8.84
N ILE A 96 4.79 10.14 9.87
CA ILE A 96 6.20 9.72 9.77
C ILE A 96 6.33 8.58 8.75
N ALA A 97 5.46 7.57 8.82
CA ALA A 97 5.43 6.47 7.86
C ALA A 97 5.21 6.95 6.42
N ALA A 98 4.29 7.90 6.19
CA ALA A 98 4.04 8.48 4.87
C ALA A 98 5.25 9.25 4.32
N ASN A 99 5.92 10.03 5.16
CA ASN A 99 7.14 10.76 4.78
C ASN A 99 8.27 9.78 4.44
N LYS A 100 8.43 8.70 5.22
CA LYS A 100 9.43 7.68 4.96
C LYS A 100 9.15 6.92 3.67
N PHE A 101 7.89 6.51 3.44
CA PHE A 101 7.45 5.92 2.17
C PHE A 101 7.85 6.80 0.97
N SER A 102 7.47 8.09 1.01
CA SER A 102 7.80 9.04 -0.06
C SER A 102 9.30 9.25 -0.24
N GLY A 103 10.05 9.28 0.86
CA GLY A 103 11.51 9.42 0.85
C GLY A 103 12.19 8.22 0.19
N ILE A 104 11.78 6.98 0.52
CA ILE A 104 12.33 5.76 -0.08
C ILE A 104 11.99 5.72 -1.58
N ALA A 105 10.72 5.93 -1.95
CA ALA A 105 10.28 5.91 -3.35
C ALA A 105 11.05 6.97 -4.17
N SER A 106 11.18 8.20 -3.66
CA SER A 106 11.94 9.26 -4.33
C SER A 106 13.44 8.92 -4.45
N TYR A 107 14.04 8.36 -3.41
CA TYR A 107 15.44 7.93 -3.47
C TYR A 107 15.65 6.86 -4.54
N LEU A 108 14.83 5.80 -4.53
CA LEU A 108 14.94 4.72 -5.51
C LEU A 108 14.72 5.21 -6.95
N THR A 109 13.80 6.16 -7.16
CA THR A 109 13.57 6.78 -8.48
C THR A 109 14.75 7.68 -8.91
N SER A 110 15.54 8.22 -7.97
CA SER A 110 16.63 9.13 -8.25
C SER A 110 17.97 8.45 -8.58
N ILE A 111 18.16 7.18 -8.23
CA ILE A 111 19.39 6.46 -8.56
C ILE A 111 19.47 6.18 -10.07
N PRO A 112 20.67 6.11 -10.67
CA PRO A 112 20.81 5.77 -12.08
C PRO A 112 20.24 4.39 -12.39
N HIS A 113 19.40 4.30 -13.40
CA HIS A 113 18.75 3.07 -13.85
C HIS A 113 19.27 2.63 -15.23
N GLY A 114 19.21 1.32 -15.49
CA GLY A 114 19.42 0.74 -16.81
C GLY A 114 18.18 0.84 -17.69
N ASP A 115 18.24 0.17 -18.83
CA ASP A 115 17.13 0.12 -19.83
C ASP A 115 15.91 -0.69 -19.33
N ASP A 116 16.06 -1.43 -18.22
CA ASP A 116 15.04 -2.26 -17.57
C ASP A 116 14.18 -1.48 -16.54
N TYR A 117 14.28 -0.15 -16.53
CA TYR A 117 13.52 0.68 -15.58
C TYR A 117 12.02 0.68 -15.89
N VAL A 118 11.22 0.20 -14.94
CA VAL A 118 9.75 0.25 -14.98
C VAL A 118 9.20 0.66 -13.60
N GLU A 119 8.72 1.90 -13.46
CA GLU A 119 8.04 2.36 -12.26
C GLU A 119 6.58 1.92 -12.25
N GLY A 120 6.10 1.41 -11.12
CA GLY A 120 4.71 1.01 -10.95
C GLY A 120 4.34 -0.25 -11.75
N VAL A 121 5.28 -1.16 -11.97
CA VAL A 121 5.09 -2.39 -12.76
C VAL A 121 3.88 -3.22 -12.28
N ASN A 122 3.65 -3.31 -10.96
CA ASN A 122 2.48 -3.95 -10.35
C ASN A 122 1.47 -2.95 -9.79
N GLY A 123 1.60 -1.68 -10.14
CA GLY A 123 0.68 -0.63 -9.77
C GLY A 123 1.26 0.45 -8.85
N ARG A 124 0.50 1.52 -8.75
CA ARG A 124 0.76 2.65 -7.85
C ARG A 124 -0.55 3.18 -7.31
N GLU A 125 -0.68 3.29 -6.00
CA GLU A 125 -1.89 3.78 -5.36
C GLU A 125 -1.57 4.65 -4.14
N SER A 126 -2.42 5.64 -3.86
CA SER A 126 -2.33 6.49 -2.68
C SER A 126 -3.73 6.83 -2.17
N ARG A 127 -3.99 6.50 -0.89
CA ARG A 127 -5.21 6.85 -0.13
C ARG A 127 -4.80 7.46 1.23
N ALA A 128 -5.74 7.92 2.02
CA ALA A 128 -5.46 8.59 3.29
C ALA A 128 -4.59 7.77 4.26
N ASN A 129 -4.86 6.45 4.40
CA ASN A 129 -4.08 5.57 5.29
C ASN A 129 -3.20 4.55 4.54
N PHE A 130 -3.13 4.65 3.21
CA PHE A 130 -2.54 3.63 2.36
C PHE A 130 -1.72 4.27 1.24
N ASN A 131 -0.52 3.75 1.00
CA ASN A 131 0.28 4.02 -0.18
C ASN A 131 0.89 2.72 -0.69
N PHE A 132 0.92 2.56 -2.00
CA PHE A 132 1.52 1.43 -2.69
C PHE A 132 2.37 1.92 -3.87
N TRP A 133 3.54 1.32 -4.06
CA TRP A 133 4.42 1.65 -5.16
C TRP A 133 5.42 0.51 -5.41
N THR A 134 5.71 0.25 -6.67
CA THR A 134 6.67 -0.75 -7.11
C THR A 134 7.63 -0.17 -8.14
N LEU A 135 8.79 -0.80 -8.27
CA LEU A 135 9.81 -0.46 -9.24
C LEU A 135 10.58 -1.71 -9.65
N GLU A 136 10.80 -1.86 -10.95
CA GLU A 136 11.85 -2.73 -11.49
C GLU A 136 12.97 -1.88 -12.06
N ALA A 137 14.21 -2.15 -11.65
CA ALA A 137 15.38 -1.48 -12.14
C ALA A 137 16.66 -2.26 -11.83
N ASN A 138 17.59 -2.30 -12.78
CA ASN A 138 18.91 -2.94 -12.61
C ASN A 138 18.82 -4.41 -12.16
N GLY A 139 17.82 -5.16 -12.68
CA GLY A 139 17.58 -6.57 -12.34
C GLY A 139 17.00 -6.79 -10.94
N MET A 140 16.57 -5.71 -10.26
CA MET A 140 15.96 -5.74 -8.93
C MET A 140 14.50 -5.34 -9.00
N TYR A 141 13.68 -5.97 -8.15
CA TYR A 141 12.29 -5.62 -7.89
C TYR A 141 12.16 -5.01 -6.50
N TYR A 142 11.46 -3.89 -6.41
CA TYR A 142 11.17 -3.16 -5.18
C TYR A 142 9.67 -3.07 -4.97
N HIS A 143 9.22 -3.41 -3.78
CA HIS A 143 7.82 -3.31 -3.36
C HIS A 143 7.73 -2.50 -2.07
N LEU A 144 7.00 -1.41 -2.12
CA LEU A 144 6.87 -0.49 -1.01
C LEU A 144 5.40 -0.24 -0.72
N MET A 145 4.98 -0.48 0.52
CA MET A 145 3.61 -0.32 0.92
C MET A 145 3.49 0.20 2.34
N ARG A 146 2.67 1.22 2.51
CA ARG A 146 2.34 1.81 3.81
C ARG A 146 0.87 1.59 4.12
N ILE A 147 0.57 1.14 5.35
CA ILE A 147 -0.77 1.18 5.94
C ILE A 147 -0.66 1.87 7.30
N ASP A 148 -1.38 2.98 7.49
CA ASP A 148 -1.32 3.82 8.70
C ASP A 148 0.12 4.19 9.08
N ASN A 149 0.60 3.72 10.25
CA ASN A 149 1.94 3.96 10.76
C ASN A 149 2.92 2.80 10.50
N THR A 150 2.56 1.86 9.63
CA THR A 150 3.40 0.72 9.26
C THR A 150 3.91 0.83 7.82
N LEU A 151 5.06 0.26 7.55
CA LEU A 151 5.67 0.16 6.24
C LEU A 151 6.11 -1.28 6.00
N PHE A 152 5.64 -1.89 4.94
CA PHE A 152 6.22 -3.10 4.36
C PHE A 152 7.13 -2.68 3.20
N TYR A 153 8.38 -3.09 3.25
CA TYR A 153 9.38 -2.85 2.22
C TYR A 153 10.03 -4.17 1.82
N ALA A 154 9.97 -4.51 0.55
CA ALA A 154 10.62 -5.69 0.04
C ALA A 154 11.54 -5.34 -1.14
N ILE A 155 12.67 -6.03 -1.19
CA ILE A 155 13.64 -5.97 -2.29
C ILE A 155 13.95 -7.40 -2.69
N SER A 156 13.90 -7.68 -3.99
CA SER A 156 14.35 -8.96 -4.52
C SER A 156 15.04 -8.79 -5.87
N THR A 157 15.73 -9.82 -6.33
CA THR A 157 16.01 -9.98 -7.76
C THR A 157 14.68 -10.21 -8.50
N VAL A 158 14.59 -9.83 -9.79
CA VAL A 158 13.34 -9.92 -10.58
C VAL A 158 12.81 -11.35 -10.67
N ASP A 159 13.69 -12.36 -10.70
CA ASP A 159 13.31 -13.78 -10.72
C ASP A 159 12.59 -14.24 -9.43
N ARG A 160 12.72 -13.50 -8.33
CA ARG A 160 12.04 -13.74 -7.04
C ARG A 160 10.87 -12.79 -6.75
N GLU A 161 10.45 -11.97 -7.70
CA GLU A 161 9.30 -11.06 -7.56
C GLU A 161 8.04 -11.78 -7.07
N SER A 162 7.77 -13.00 -7.58
CA SER A 162 6.61 -13.80 -7.17
C SER A 162 6.57 -14.13 -5.68
N GLU A 163 7.74 -14.24 -5.02
CA GLU A 163 7.83 -14.45 -3.56
C GLU A 163 7.42 -13.18 -2.82
N VAL A 164 7.83 -12.01 -3.33
CA VAL A 164 7.44 -10.70 -2.76
C VAL A 164 5.94 -10.51 -2.88
N LEU A 165 5.34 -10.74 -4.04
CA LEU A 165 3.91 -10.61 -4.28
C LEU A 165 3.10 -11.58 -3.42
N LYS A 166 3.55 -12.84 -3.29
CA LYS A 166 2.94 -13.82 -2.39
C LYS A 166 2.97 -13.36 -0.94
N MET A 167 4.10 -12.82 -0.48
CA MET A 167 4.24 -12.29 0.87
C MET A 167 3.31 -11.10 1.09
N ALA A 168 3.34 -10.11 0.20
CA ALA A 168 2.47 -8.94 0.26
C ALA A 168 0.98 -9.33 0.32
N SER A 169 0.57 -10.33 -0.49
CA SER A 169 -0.79 -10.86 -0.48
C SER A 169 -1.17 -11.47 0.87
N LYS A 170 -0.30 -12.27 1.48
CA LYS A 170 -0.55 -12.89 2.80
C LYS A 170 -0.67 -11.86 3.92
N LEU A 171 0.08 -10.79 3.82
CA LEU A 171 0.04 -9.68 4.77
C LEU A 171 -1.19 -8.77 4.57
N GLY A 172 -1.94 -8.92 3.47
CA GLY A 172 -2.97 -7.96 3.06
C GLY A 172 -2.38 -6.65 2.51
N TYR A 173 -1.10 -6.65 2.14
CA TYR A 173 -0.35 -5.53 1.59
C TYR A 173 -0.25 -5.67 0.06
N VAL A 174 -1.42 -5.68 -0.60
CA VAL A 174 -1.54 -5.72 -2.07
C VAL A 174 -2.27 -4.47 -2.55
N GLY A 175 -1.84 -3.93 -3.67
CA GLY A 175 -2.62 -2.96 -4.44
C GLY A 175 -3.80 -3.66 -5.11
N ASP A 176 -4.93 -2.98 -5.27
CA ASP A 176 -6.10 -3.43 -6.02
C ASP A 176 -5.84 -3.35 -7.53
#